data_d49b5d0cdb28bdde2eb57fd680c90263
#
_entry.id   d49b5d0cdb28bdde2eb57fd680c90263
#
_cell.length_a   1.000
_cell.length_b   1.000
_cell.length_c   1.000
_cell.angle_alpha   90.00
_cell.angle_beta   90.00
_cell.angle_gamma   90.00
#
_symmetry.space_group_name_H-M   'P 1'
#
loop_
_entity.id
_entity.type
_entity.pdbx_description
1 polymer ?
#
loop_
_entity_poly.entity_id
_entity_poly.type
_entity_poly.pdbx_seq_one_letter_code
_entity_poly.pdbx_strand_id
1 'polypeptide(L)'
;LSQIGITPQSDGTLILDTDDLSDALVDDIENVSQLFSSNGSVTNSSVAYVGFTSDTEPGYYDLQVSSGVPQLSNSGASTFVNASGSGNFWAGSSGDSTGLNFRIGSLTDGSYGQISLSVGVAEILNRQLENMVDSSLNGPLVTELDTIKETVDDFNETLLEQAERLLAFEETLKARFTNLEIVLGRLNAQKDTFNSALSGIKNIFQKK
;
A
#
# COMPACT_ATOMS: atom_id res chain seq x y z
N LEU A 1 12.87 -8.05 20.84
CA LEU A 1 13.94 -7.40 20.07
C LEU A 1 14.90 -6.64 20.96
N SER A 2 14.45 -5.98 22.04
CA SER A 2 15.34 -5.25 22.96
C SER A 2 16.41 -6.11 23.64
N GLN A 3 16.18 -7.40 23.80
CA GLN A 3 17.15 -8.34 24.37
C GLN A 3 18.35 -8.65 23.43
N ILE A 4 18.22 -8.31 22.17
CA ILE A 4 19.26 -8.44 21.15
C ILE A 4 19.74 -7.08 20.63
N GLY A 5 19.58 -6.02 21.44
CA GLY A 5 20.07 -4.68 21.11
C GLY A 5 19.21 -3.90 20.11
N ILE A 6 18.04 -4.39 19.68
CA ILE A 6 17.14 -3.64 18.77
C ILE A 6 16.07 -2.92 19.59
N THR A 7 16.17 -1.58 19.66
CA THR A 7 15.25 -0.74 20.45
C THR A 7 14.51 0.27 19.59
N PRO A 8 13.17 0.41 19.75
CA PRO A 8 12.41 1.42 19.04
C PRO A 8 12.62 2.82 19.67
N GLN A 9 12.69 3.82 18.80
CA GLN A 9 12.74 5.23 19.19
C GLN A 9 11.36 5.88 19.09
N SER A 10 11.20 7.03 19.72
CA SER A 10 9.94 7.78 19.74
C SER A 10 9.50 8.34 18.38
N ASP A 11 10.41 8.42 17.43
CA ASP A 11 10.18 8.83 16.05
C ASP A 11 9.82 7.67 15.10
N GLY A 12 9.72 6.44 15.64
CA GLY A 12 9.41 5.22 14.88
C GLY A 12 10.63 4.55 14.24
N THR A 13 11.83 5.08 14.43
CA THR A 13 13.06 4.42 13.97
C THR A 13 13.49 3.31 14.93
N LEU A 14 14.32 2.39 14.45
CA LEU A 14 14.97 1.36 15.25
C LEU A 14 16.46 1.67 15.37
N ILE A 15 16.99 1.57 16.58
CA ILE A 15 18.43 1.60 16.82
C ILE A 15 18.90 0.19 17.09
N LEU A 16 20.05 -0.16 16.50
CA LEU A 16 20.73 -1.41 16.72
C LEU A 16 21.98 -1.13 17.55
N ASP A 17 22.07 -1.76 18.71
CA ASP A 17 23.31 -1.91 19.46
C ASP A 17 24.03 -3.15 18.96
N THR A 18 25.20 -2.96 18.34
CA THR A 18 25.96 -4.06 17.71
C THR A 18 26.69 -4.91 18.75
N ASP A 19 27.00 -4.38 19.91
CA ASP A 19 27.66 -5.10 20.98
C ASP A 19 26.67 -6.03 21.65
N ASP A 20 25.47 -5.56 22.00
CA ASP A 20 24.38 -6.38 22.54
C ASP A 20 23.97 -7.48 21.56
N LEU A 21 23.90 -7.18 20.23
CA LEU A 21 23.58 -8.20 19.22
C LEU A 21 24.70 -9.25 19.13
N SER A 22 25.96 -8.82 19.17
CA SER A 22 27.09 -9.75 19.11
C SER A 22 27.13 -10.69 20.32
N ASP A 23 26.87 -10.15 21.51
CA ASP A 23 26.81 -10.94 22.73
C ASP A 23 25.64 -11.94 22.68
N ALA A 24 24.45 -11.52 22.25
CA ALA A 24 23.31 -12.41 22.09
C ALA A 24 23.56 -13.54 21.06
N LEU A 25 24.26 -13.23 19.96
CA LEU A 25 24.62 -14.24 18.94
C LEU A 25 25.66 -15.26 19.46
N VAL A 26 26.56 -14.84 20.32
CA VAL A 26 27.55 -15.72 20.95
C VAL A 26 26.89 -16.59 22.01
N ASP A 27 25.96 -16.04 22.78
CA ASP A 27 25.30 -16.76 23.86
C ASP A 27 24.31 -17.81 23.35
N ASP A 28 23.46 -17.45 22.37
CA ASP A 28 22.44 -18.35 21.83
C ASP A 28 21.96 -17.93 20.42
N ILE A 29 22.69 -18.33 19.41
CA ILE A 29 22.35 -18.07 18.01
C ILE A 29 20.97 -18.66 17.60
N GLU A 30 20.59 -19.79 18.21
CA GLU A 30 19.32 -20.46 17.91
C GLU A 30 18.14 -19.59 18.35
N ASN A 31 18.16 -19.05 19.56
CA ASN A 31 17.13 -18.16 20.06
C ASN A 31 17.10 -16.85 19.27
N VAL A 32 18.23 -16.28 18.89
CA VAL A 32 18.27 -15.11 18.01
C VAL A 32 17.65 -15.42 16.65
N SER A 33 17.97 -16.57 16.04
CA SER A 33 17.37 -17.02 14.79
C SER A 33 15.85 -17.17 14.88
N GLN A 34 15.34 -17.71 15.99
CA GLN A 34 13.91 -17.92 16.22
C GLN A 34 13.12 -16.61 16.37
N LEU A 35 13.77 -15.51 16.73
CA LEU A 35 13.12 -14.19 16.74
C LEU A 35 12.76 -13.70 15.33
N PHE A 36 13.52 -14.09 14.33
CA PHE A 36 13.33 -13.64 12.95
C PHE A 36 12.65 -14.67 12.07
N SER A 37 12.83 -15.98 12.36
CA SER A 37 12.25 -17.06 11.58
C SER A 37 11.00 -17.62 12.24
N SER A 38 10.09 -18.15 11.42
CA SER A 38 8.94 -18.90 11.91
C SER A 38 9.35 -20.34 12.22
N ASN A 39 8.88 -20.88 13.33
CA ASN A 39 9.22 -22.22 13.78
C ASN A 39 7.98 -22.97 14.25
N GLY A 40 7.89 -24.24 13.87
CA GLY A 40 6.87 -25.17 14.35
C GLY A 40 7.49 -26.36 15.08
N SER A 41 6.93 -26.69 16.23
CA SER A 41 7.36 -27.86 16.99
C SER A 41 6.19 -28.76 17.37
N VAL A 42 6.47 -30.00 17.69
CA VAL A 42 5.48 -31.02 18.05
C VAL A 42 5.90 -31.74 19.31
N THR A 43 4.94 -32.11 20.14
CA THR A 43 5.20 -32.85 21.39
C THR A 43 5.21 -34.37 21.21
N ASN A 44 4.74 -34.89 20.07
CA ASN A 44 4.60 -36.31 19.80
C ASN A 44 5.42 -36.70 18.57
N SER A 45 6.29 -37.67 18.71
CA SER A 45 7.19 -38.15 17.64
C SER A 45 6.46 -38.81 16.45
N SER A 46 5.19 -39.18 16.61
CA SER A 46 4.35 -39.71 15.51
C SER A 46 3.77 -38.60 14.64
N VAL A 47 3.97 -37.36 15.02
CA VAL A 47 3.54 -36.15 14.30
C VAL A 47 4.78 -35.41 13.84
N ALA A 48 4.72 -34.80 12.67
CA ALA A 48 5.76 -33.89 12.19
C ALA A 48 5.10 -32.62 11.69
N TYR A 49 5.57 -31.49 12.15
CA TYR A 49 5.24 -30.19 11.57
C TYR A 49 5.84 -30.10 10.15
N VAL A 50 5.08 -29.55 9.21
CA VAL A 50 5.51 -29.40 7.80
C VAL A 50 5.62 -27.94 7.40
N GLY A 51 4.68 -27.11 7.84
CA GLY A 51 4.65 -25.69 7.48
C GLY A 51 3.32 -25.04 7.85
N PHE A 52 3.18 -23.81 7.44
CA PHE A 52 1.97 -23.01 7.66
C PHE A 52 1.71 -22.07 6.46
N THR A 53 0.55 -21.43 6.43
CA THR A 53 0.22 -20.38 5.47
C THR A 53 0.05 -19.04 6.18
N SER A 54 -0.12 -17.93 5.42
CA SER A 54 -0.42 -16.61 5.97
C SER A 54 -1.67 -16.58 6.85
N ASP A 55 -2.62 -17.51 6.60
CA ASP A 55 -3.88 -17.59 7.35
C ASP A 55 -3.74 -18.32 8.69
N THR A 56 -2.57 -18.94 8.96
CA THR A 56 -2.34 -19.64 10.20
C THR A 56 -1.93 -18.65 11.29
N GLU A 57 -2.66 -18.61 12.39
CA GLU A 57 -2.27 -17.80 13.53
C GLU A 57 -1.18 -18.49 14.38
N PRO A 58 -0.25 -17.75 14.97
CA PRO A 58 0.71 -18.34 15.90
C PRO A 58 0.01 -18.79 17.18
N GLY A 59 0.43 -19.94 17.71
CA GLY A 59 -0.19 -20.50 18.90
C GLY A 59 0.13 -21.97 19.15
N TYR A 60 -0.61 -22.53 20.09
CA TYR A 60 -0.55 -23.93 20.45
C TYR A 60 -1.83 -24.63 20.05
N TYR A 61 -1.71 -25.74 19.33
CA TYR A 61 -2.82 -26.50 18.77
C TYR A 61 -2.81 -27.91 19.30
N ASP A 62 -3.84 -28.29 20.04
CA ASP A 62 -4.03 -29.66 20.48
C ASP A 62 -4.48 -30.52 19.31
N LEU A 63 -3.84 -31.65 19.09
CA LEU A 63 -4.10 -32.58 18.01
C LEU A 63 -4.70 -33.89 18.55
N GLN A 64 -5.80 -34.30 18.01
CA GLN A 64 -6.39 -35.63 18.23
C GLN A 64 -6.84 -36.27 16.91
N VAL A 65 -7.03 -37.56 16.93
CA VAL A 65 -7.74 -38.29 15.87
C VAL A 65 -9.03 -38.81 16.45
N SER A 66 -10.10 -38.57 15.71
CA SER A 66 -11.44 -39.05 16.02
C SER A 66 -12.12 -39.60 14.77
N SER A 67 -12.59 -40.85 14.84
CA SER A 67 -13.16 -41.59 13.71
C SER A 67 -12.23 -41.63 12.49
N GLY A 68 -10.91 -41.78 12.74
CA GLY A 68 -9.90 -41.81 11.70
C GLY A 68 -9.59 -40.48 11.04
N VAL A 69 -10.09 -39.35 11.55
CA VAL A 69 -9.85 -38.00 11.03
C VAL A 69 -9.08 -37.18 12.06
N PRO A 70 -7.91 -36.61 11.71
CA PRO A 70 -7.22 -35.68 12.56
C PRO A 70 -8.04 -34.41 12.78
N GLN A 71 -8.00 -33.91 13.99
CA GLN A 71 -8.72 -32.70 14.42
C GLN A 71 -7.77 -31.81 15.21
N LEU A 72 -7.87 -30.52 14.99
CA LEU A 72 -7.12 -29.47 15.67
C LEU A 72 -8.04 -28.63 16.55
N SER A 73 -7.53 -28.20 17.68
CA SER A 73 -8.17 -27.22 18.56
C SER A 73 -7.13 -26.26 19.10
N ASN A 74 -7.46 -25.00 19.29
CA ASN A 74 -6.60 -24.10 20.05
C ASN A 74 -6.40 -24.66 21.47
N SER A 75 -5.19 -24.59 21.97
CA SER A 75 -4.88 -25.16 23.28
C SER A 75 -5.77 -24.58 24.37
N GLY A 76 -6.42 -25.48 25.12
CA GLY A 76 -7.37 -25.10 26.15
C GLY A 76 -8.80 -24.84 25.65
N ALA A 77 -9.06 -24.89 24.34
CA ALA A 77 -10.42 -24.84 23.82
C ALA A 77 -11.02 -26.26 23.80
N SER A 78 -12.35 -26.34 23.93
CA SER A 78 -13.08 -27.61 23.92
C SER A 78 -13.60 -28.02 22.55
N THR A 79 -13.40 -27.16 21.52
CA THR A 79 -13.95 -27.41 20.19
C THR A 79 -12.81 -27.83 19.25
N PHE A 80 -12.90 -29.07 18.77
CA PHE A 80 -11.99 -29.59 17.75
C PHE A 80 -12.61 -29.46 16.36
N VAL A 81 -11.77 -29.09 15.40
CA VAL A 81 -12.15 -28.95 13.99
C VAL A 81 -11.40 -29.98 13.15
N ASN A 82 -12.13 -30.62 12.24
CA ASN A 82 -11.53 -31.61 11.34
C ASN A 82 -10.44 -30.96 10.49
N ALA A 83 -9.27 -31.57 10.42
CA ALA A 83 -8.28 -31.25 9.43
C ALA A 83 -8.71 -31.76 8.05
N SER A 84 -8.21 -31.12 7.00
CA SER A 84 -8.40 -31.52 5.62
C SER A 84 -7.13 -32.18 5.10
N GLY A 85 -7.24 -33.31 4.43
CA GLY A 85 -6.07 -33.99 3.90
C GLY A 85 -6.31 -35.44 3.53
N SER A 86 -5.25 -36.17 3.25
CA SER A 86 -5.31 -37.59 2.93
C SER A 86 -3.97 -38.29 3.22
N GLY A 87 -4.04 -39.58 3.50
CA GLY A 87 -2.86 -40.36 3.84
C GLY A 87 -2.19 -39.83 5.11
N ASN A 88 -0.92 -39.44 4.99
CA ASN A 88 -0.14 -38.90 6.11
C ASN A 88 -0.12 -37.38 6.19
N PHE A 89 -0.65 -36.68 5.19
CA PHE A 89 -0.59 -35.22 5.10
C PHE A 89 -1.95 -34.58 5.38
N TRP A 90 -1.95 -33.66 6.31
CA TRP A 90 -3.14 -32.97 6.77
C TRP A 90 -2.87 -31.49 6.99
N ALA A 91 -3.88 -30.70 6.84
CA ALA A 91 -3.85 -29.26 7.08
C ALA A 91 -5.05 -28.81 7.93
N GLY A 92 -4.84 -27.85 8.79
CA GLY A 92 -5.93 -27.15 9.46
C GLY A 92 -6.88 -26.53 8.44
N SER A 93 -8.20 -26.73 8.61
CA SER A 93 -9.18 -26.35 7.60
C SER A 93 -10.02 -25.12 7.96
N SER A 94 -9.97 -24.68 9.21
CA SER A 94 -10.70 -23.49 9.66
C SER A 94 -10.19 -22.95 10.99
N GLY A 95 -10.61 -21.71 11.31
CA GLY A 95 -10.15 -20.98 12.49
C GLY A 95 -8.67 -20.69 12.45
N ASP A 96 -8.06 -20.47 13.61
CA ASP A 96 -6.65 -20.08 13.76
C ASP A 96 -5.67 -21.12 13.21
N SER A 97 -6.08 -22.37 13.12
CA SER A 97 -5.26 -23.48 12.57
C SER A 97 -5.32 -23.56 11.03
N THR A 98 -6.07 -22.71 10.36
CA THR A 98 -6.19 -22.72 8.89
C THR A 98 -4.81 -22.69 8.22
N GLY A 99 -4.54 -23.71 7.36
CA GLY A 99 -3.26 -23.80 6.67
C GLY A 99 -2.08 -24.32 7.50
N LEU A 100 -2.30 -24.73 8.76
CA LEU A 100 -1.27 -25.43 9.56
C LEU A 100 -1.07 -26.83 9.01
N ASN A 101 0.05 -27.08 8.36
CA ASN A 101 0.36 -28.34 7.68
C ASN A 101 1.17 -29.25 8.59
N PHE A 102 0.74 -30.50 8.68
CA PHE A 102 1.42 -31.52 9.49
C PHE A 102 1.30 -32.91 8.85
N ARG A 103 2.17 -33.79 9.30
CA ARG A 103 2.14 -35.21 9.00
C ARG A 103 1.82 -36.00 10.26
N ILE A 104 0.99 -37.03 10.11
CA ILE A 104 0.68 -37.95 11.19
C ILE A 104 0.90 -39.39 10.71
N GLY A 105 1.63 -40.17 11.52
CA GLY A 105 2.02 -41.53 11.16
C GLY A 105 0.93 -42.57 11.38
N SER A 106 -0.11 -42.25 12.17
CA SER A 106 -1.23 -43.15 12.46
C SER A 106 -2.53 -42.39 12.60
N LEU A 107 -3.62 -42.97 12.14
CA LEU A 107 -4.99 -42.41 12.26
C LEU A 107 -5.83 -43.21 13.30
N THR A 108 -5.19 -43.80 14.29
CA THR A 108 -5.87 -44.44 15.42
C THR A 108 -6.47 -43.37 16.32
N ASP A 109 -7.71 -43.51 16.73
CA ASP A 109 -8.38 -42.55 17.60
C ASP A 109 -7.63 -42.35 18.91
N GLY A 110 -7.45 -41.11 19.31
CA GLY A 110 -6.74 -40.71 20.52
C GLY A 110 -6.08 -39.32 20.41
N SER A 111 -5.45 -38.92 21.51
CA SER A 111 -4.68 -37.66 21.54
C SER A 111 -3.28 -37.88 20.97
N TYR A 112 -2.85 -36.92 20.15
CA TYR A 112 -1.53 -36.89 19.53
C TYR A 112 -0.66 -35.72 20.02
N GLY A 113 -1.02 -35.15 21.17
CA GLY A 113 -0.25 -34.08 21.79
C GLY A 113 -0.54 -32.72 21.13
N GLN A 114 0.47 -31.91 21.01
CA GLN A 114 0.33 -30.51 20.63
C GLN A 114 1.31 -30.14 19.52
N ILE A 115 0.86 -29.32 18.61
CA ILE A 115 1.66 -28.59 17.62
C ILE A 115 1.76 -27.14 18.09
N SER A 116 2.97 -26.61 18.20
CA SER A 116 3.17 -25.18 18.45
C SER A 116 3.70 -24.49 17.20
N LEU A 117 3.19 -23.31 16.91
CA LEU A 117 3.64 -22.43 15.86
C LEU A 117 4.04 -21.09 16.47
N SER A 118 5.30 -20.70 16.30
CA SER A 118 5.76 -19.35 16.54
C SER A 118 6.13 -18.69 15.21
N VAL A 119 5.75 -17.43 15.04
CA VAL A 119 6.12 -16.64 13.85
C VAL A 119 7.15 -15.60 14.23
N GLY A 120 8.21 -15.50 13.43
CA GLY A 120 9.26 -14.52 13.63
C GLY A 120 8.84 -13.13 13.16
N VAL A 121 9.62 -12.11 13.58
CA VAL A 121 9.37 -10.71 13.24
C VAL A 121 9.33 -10.48 11.73
N ALA A 122 10.13 -11.23 10.95
CA ALA A 122 10.11 -11.12 9.49
C ALA A 122 8.76 -11.52 8.89
N GLU A 123 8.15 -12.59 9.39
CA GLU A 123 6.82 -13.01 8.92
C GLU A 123 5.72 -12.04 9.36
N ILE A 124 5.78 -11.52 10.59
CA ILE A 124 4.84 -10.51 11.05
C ILE A 124 4.91 -9.26 10.16
N LEU A 125 6.13 -8.82 9.83
CA LEU A 125 6.34 -7.68 8.94
C LEU A 125 5.80 -7.97 7.52
N ASN A 126 6.07 -9.18 7.00
CA ASN A 126 5.57 -9.59 5.68
C ASN A 126 4.04 -9.52 5.62
N ARG A 127 3.33 -10.09 6.60
CA ARG A 127 1.87 -10.04 6.69
C ARG A 127 1.34 -8.60 6.76
N GLN A 128 2.02 -7.73 7.52
CA GLN A 128 1.63 -6.31 7.58
C GLN A 128 1.83 -5.60 6.24
N LEU A 129 2.95 -5.85 5.57
CA LEU A 129 3.21 -5.29 4.25
C LEU A 129 2.22 -5.81 3.19
N GLU A 130 1.93 -7.11 3.20
CA GLU A 130 0.90 -7.68 2.32
C GLU A 130 -0.45 -6.99 2.51
N ASN A 131 -0.92 -6.84 3.75
CA ASN A 131 -2.16 -6.15 4.07
C ASN A 131 -2.17 -4.68 3.58
N MET A 132 -1.00 -4.01 3.61
CA MET A 132 -0.90 -2.61 3.17
C MET A 132 -0.94 -2.46 1.64
N VAL A 133 -0.46 -3.46 0.88
CA VAL A 133 -0.38 -3.43 -0.58
C VAL A 133 -1.47 -4.25 -1.27
N ASP A 134 -2.30 -4.98 -0.52
CA ASP A 134 -3.35 -5.82 -1.09
C ASP A 134 -4.47 -4.97 -1.70
N SER A 135 -4.58 -5.03 -3.02
CA SER A 135 -5.62 -4.32 -3.77
C SER A 135 -7.02 -4.90 -3.56
N SER A 136 -7.12 -6.18 -3.18
CA SER A 136 -8.42 -6.85 -2.96
C SER A 136 -9.06 -6.44 -1.63
N LEU A 137 -8.23 -6.05 -0.66
CA LEU A 137 -8.64 -5.59 0.67
C LEU A 137 -8.63 -4.06 0.80
N ASN A 138 -8.40 -3.31 -0.29
CA ASN A 138 -8.20 -1.86 -0.26
C ASN A 138 -7.12 -1.43 0.75
N GLY A 139 -5.97 -2.08 0.68
CA GLY A 139 -4.85 -1.78 1.55
C GLY A 139 -4.52 -0.28 1.56
N PRO A 140 -4.06 0.27 2.70
CA PRO A 140 -3.85 1.71 2.85
C PRO A 140 -2.98 2.35 1.77
N LEU A 141 -1.92 1.66 1.32
CA LEU A 141 -1.04 2.16 0.27
C LEU A 141 -1.72 2.18 -1.11
N VAL A 142 -2.58 1.20 -1.39
CA VAL A 142 -3.36 1.16 -2.64
C VAL A 142 -4.39 2.29 -2.66
N THR A 143 -5.10 2.49 -1.56
CA THR A 143 -6.08 3.57 -1.42
C THR A 143 -5.43 4.94 -1.60
N GLU A 144 -4.27 5.16 -0.97
CA GLU A 144 -3.52 6.42 -1.11
C GLU A 144 -3.04 6.64 -2.55
N LEU A 145 -2.54 5.57 -3.21
CA LEU A 145 -2.12 5.64 -4.60
C LEU A 145 -3.28 6.00 -5.54
N ASP A 146 -4.46 5.44 -5.31
CA ASP A 146 -5.64 5.74 -6.12
C ASP A 146 -6.13 7.17 -5.88
N THR A 147 -6.12 7.66 -4.64
CA THR A 147 -6.41 9.07 -4.30
C THR A 147 -5.43 10.04 -4.99
N ILE A 148 -4.13 9.68 -5.02
CA ILE A 148 -3.13 10.49 -5.73
C ILE A 148 -3.40 10.49 -7.23
N LYS A 149 -3.76 9.36 -7.85
CA LYS A 149 -4.12 9.31 -9.28
C LYS A 149 -5.32 10.19 -9.59
N GLU A 150 -6.41 10.09 -8.82
CA GLU A 150 -7.58 10.95 -8.96
C GLU A 150 -7.20 12.43 -8.88
N THR A 151 -6.36 12.79 -7.90
CA THR A 151 -5.88 14.17 -7.75
C THR A 151 -5.08 14.64 -8.98
N VAL A 152 -4.24 13.77 -9.55
CA VAL A 152 -3.48 14.08 -10.77
C VAL A 152 -4.41 14.27 -11.97
N ASP A 153 -5.45 13.45 -12.09
CA ASP A 153 -6.43 13.56 -13.17
C ASP A 153 -7.24 14.85 -13.06
N ASP A 154 -7.68 15.25 -11.86
CA ASP A 154 -8.34 16.52 -11.58
C ASP A 154 -7.45 17.73 -11.93
N PHE A 155 -6.15 17.65 -11.60
CA PHE A 155 -5.21 18.70 -11.99
C PHE A 155 -5.04 18.79 -13.50
N ASN A 156 -4.99 17.66 -14.21
CA ASN A 156 -4.90 17.65 -15.67
C ASN A 156 -6.14 18.25 -16.31
N GLU A 157 -7.34 17.94 -15.81
CA GLU A 157 -8.59 18.55 -16.28
C GLU A 157 -8.58 20.07 -16.04
N THR A 158 -8.19 20.51 -14.85
CA THR A 158 -8.06 21.93 -14.52
C THR A 158 -7.08 22.65 -15.45
N LEU A 159 -5.94 22.01 -15.78
CA LEU A 159 -4.97 22.56 -16.71
C LEU A 159 -5.54 22.73 -18.13
N LEU A 160 -6.32 21.75 -18.60
CA LEU A 160 -6.99 21.84 -19.91
C LEU A 160 -8.00 22.99 -19.93
N GLU A 161 -8.83 23.13 -18.91
CA GLU A 161 -9.76 24.26 -18.79
C GLU A 161 -9.05 25.63 -18.79
N GLN A 162 -7.92 25.72 -18.06
CA GLN A 162 -7.13 26.96 -18.02
C GLN A 162 -6.51 27.27 -19.38
N ALA A 163 -6.05 26.26 -20.12
CA ALA A 163 -5.53 26.42 -21.46
C ALA A 163 -6.61 26.93 -22.43
N GLU A 164 -7.82 26.37 -22.37
CA GLU A 164 -8.96 26.84 -23.18
C GLU A 164 -9.34 28.28 -22.85
N ARG A 165 -9.40 28.65 -21.57
CA ARG A 165 -9.65 30.02 -21.12
C ARG A 165 -8.58 30.99 -21.64
N LEU A 166 -7.31 30.57 -21.63
CA LEU A 166 -6.21 31.38 -22.12
C LEU A 166 -6.32 31.62 -23.62
N LEU A 167 -6.67 30.59 -24.41
CA LEU A 167 -6.91 30.71 -25.85
C LEU A 167 -8.07 31.70 -26.15
N ALA A 168 -9.18 31.55 -25.44
CA ALA A 168 -10.33 32.46 -25.59
C ALA A 168 -9.98 33.92 -25.21
N PHE A 169 -9.17 34.11 -24.18
CA PHE A 169 -8.65 35.42 -23.80
C PHE A 169 -7.74 36.02 -24.88
N GLU A 170 -6.84 35.21 -25.45
CA GLU A 170 -5.94 35.58 -26.53
C GLU A 170 -6.75 36.06 -27.78
N GLU A 171 -7.78 35.30 -28.17
CA GLU A 171 -8.68 35.69 -29.27
C GLU A 171 -9.40 37.01 -28.98
N THR A 172 -9.92 37.16 -27.76
CA THR A 172 -10.58 38.43 -27.34
C THR A 172 -9.61 39.61 -27.41
N LEU A 173 -8.37 39.40 -26.97
CA LEU A 173 -7.33 40.41 -26.98
C LEU A 173 -6.97 40.80 -28.41
N LYS A 174 -6.77 39.82 -29.30
CA LYS A 174 -6.53 40.07 -30.75
C LYS A 174 -7.67 40.87 -31.40
N ALA A 175 -8.91 40.49 -31.12
CA ALA A 175 -10.07 41.22 -31.65
C ALA A 175 -10.11 42.69 -31.14
N ARG A 176 -9.78 42.94 -29.87
CA ARG A 176 -9.67 44.27 -29.30
C ARG A 176 -8.57 45.10 -29.98
N PHE A 177 -7.39 44.50 -30.20
CA PHE A 177 -6.30 45.20 -30.89
C PHE A 177 -6.67 45.53 -32.34
N THR A 178 -7.28 44.59 -33.08
CA THR A 178 -7.76 44.85 -34.44
C THR A 178 -8.79 45.99 -34.49
N ASN A 179 -9.75 46.00 -33.55
CA ASN A 179 -10.72 47.09 -33.46
C ASN A 179 -10.04 48.45 -33.14
N LEU A 180 -9.04 48.44 -32.24
CA LEU A 180 -8.27 49.65 -31.92
C LEU A 180 -7.53 50.19 -33.15
N GLU A 181 -6.89 49.31 -33.94
CA GLU A 181 -6.22 49.70 -35.19
C GLU A 181 -7.20 50.32 -36.20
N ILE A 182 -8.40 49.73 -36.35
CA ILE A 182 -9.44 50.30 -37.21
C ILE A 182 -9.86 51.71 -36.76
N VAL A 183 -10.06 51.88 -35.43
CA VAL A 183 -10.41 53.19 -34.85
C VAL A 183 -9.29 54.21 -35.06
N LEU A 184 -8.04 53.82 -34.83
CA LEU A 184 -6.86 54.65 -35.06
C LEU A 184 -6.73 55.03 -36.54
N GLY A 185 -6.94 54.10 -37.47
CA GLY A 185 -6.96 54.34 -38.90
C GLY A 185 -8.01 55.36 -39.29
N ARG A 186 -9.25 55.25 -38.76
CA ARG A 186 -10.33 56.23 -38.98
C ARG A 186 -9.99 57.57 -38.41
N LEU A 187 -9.42 57.65 -37.22
CA LEU A 187 -9.01 58.90 -36.59
C LEU A 187 -7.91 59.61 -37.39
N ASN A 188 -6.93 58.87 -37.90
CA ASN A 188 -5.89 59.44 -38.78
C ASN A 188 -6.50 59.97 -40.10
N ALA A 189 -7.42 59.23 -40.74
CA ALA A 189 -8.11 59.71 -41.95
C ALA A 189 -8.95 61.00 -41.69
N GLN A 190 -9.62 61.08 -40.52
CA GLN A 190 -10.31 62.30 -40.12
C GLN A 190 -9.37 63.49 -39.91
N LYS A 191 -8.23 63.25 -39.25
CA LYS A 191 -7.17 64.25 -39.07
C LYS A 191 -6.66 64.77 -40.41
N ASP A 192 -6.42 63.89 -41.37
CA ASP A 192 -5.91 64.26 -42.70
C ASP A 192 -6.96 65.03 -43.46
N THR A 193 -8.25 64.67 -43.39
CA THR A 193 -9.36 65.37 -43.95
C THR A 193 -9.51 66.79 -43.35
N PHE A 194 -9.39 66.89 -42.02
CA PHE A 194 -9.42 68.13 -41.29
C PHE A 194 -8.27 69.09 -41.71
N ASN A 195 -7.02 68.51 -41.74
CA ASN A 195 -5.83 69.24 -42.17
C ASN A 195 -5.97 69.76 -43.64
N SER A 196 -6.56 68.97 -44.54
CA SER A 196 -6.80 69.34 -45.92
C SER A 196 -7.84 70.49 -46.01
N ALA A 197 -8.91 70.40 -45.22
CA ALA A 197 -9.94 71.50 -45.15
C ALA A 197 -9.34 72.80 -44.60
N LEU A 198 -8.50 72.70 -43.53
CA LEU A 198 -7.82 73.88 -42.99
C LEU A 198 -6.88 74.54 -44.02
N SER A 199 -6.15 73.72 -44.76
CA SER A 199 -5.25 74.18 -45.83
C SER A 199 -6.00 74.83 -46.93
N GLY A 200 -7.21 74.34 -47.32
CA GLY A 200 -8.11 74.94 -48.26
C GLY A 200 -8.61 76.34 -47.81
N ILE A 201 -8.99 76.46 -46.55
CA ILE A 201 -9.40 77.70 -45.92
C ILE A 201 -8.23 78.74 -45.94
N LYS A 202 -7.04 78.31 -45.52
CA LYS A 202 -5.85 79.12 -45.49
C LYS A 202 -5.52 79.69 -46.88
N ASN A 203 -5.64 78.89 -47.94
CA ASN A 203 -5.41 79.31 -49.33
C ASN A 203 -6.46 80.32 -49.82
N ILE A 204 -7.70 80.29 -49.35
CA ILE A 204 -8.74 81.24 -49.65
C ILE A 204 -8.43 82.60 -49.02
N PHE A 205 -7.91 82.66 -47.82
CA PHE A 205 -7.56 83.91 -47.13
C PHE A 205 -6.21 84.54 -47.61
N GLN A 206 -5.35 83.75 -48.26
CA GLN A 206 -4.09 84.28 -48.82
C GLN A 206 -4.22 84.82 -50.24
N LYS A 207 -5.38 84.68 -50.89
CA LYS A 207 -5.65 85.13 -52.23
C LYS A 207 -6.44 86.50 -52.28
N LYS A 208 -6.42 87.27 -51.20
CA LYS A 208 -6.86 88.64 -51.12
C LYS A 208 -5.63 89.49 -50.82
#